data_7ce803ee03ba126a3cbd554639e31ba5
#
_entry.id   7ce803ee03ba126a3cbd554639e31ba5
#
_cell.length_a   1.000
_cell.length_b   1.000
_cell.length_c   1.000
_cell.angle_alpha   90.00
_cell.angle_beta   90.00
_cell.angle_gamma   90.00
#
_symmetry.space_group_name_H-M   'P 1'
#
loop_
_entity.id
_entity.type
_entity.pdbx_description
1 polymer ?
#
loop_
_entity_poly.entity_id
_entity_poly.type
_entity_poly.pdbx_seq_one_letter_code
_entity_poly.pdbx_strand_id
1 'polypeptide(L)'
;MSQETQIRHVYEEWHRTVMSGDLAGLMVLYAENAIFESPTVIAQFPERDDGILRGKAEIAKLFERNFVNLKGEFTDLHRTGFFSDGRVLIWEYPRKTPTGAQVDLFESMDIENGLIAYHRVYWGWQGVKALLRVQKEQRT
;
A
#
# COMPACT_ATOMS: atom_id res chain seq x y z
N MET A 1 -10.95 -15.99 15.85
CA MET A 1 -10.78 -16.26 14.41
C MET A 1 -9.48 -17.02 14.19
N SER A 2 -9.47 -17.98 13.25
CA SER A 2 -8.24 -18.65 12.85
C SER A 2 -7.29 -17.65 12.16
N GLN A 3 -6.00 -18.01 12.10
CA GLN A 3 -5.01 -17.21 11.38
C GLN A 3 -5.40 -17.01 9.91
N GLU A 4 -5.88 -18.08 9.28
CA GLU A 4 -6.33 -18.01 7.88
C GLU A 4 -7.47 -17.01 7.70
N THR A 5 -8.45 -17.03 8.59
CA THR A 5 -9.58 -16.11 8.55
C THR A 5 -9.12 -14.67 8.77
N GLN A 6 -8.18 -14.45 9.70
CA GLN A 6 -7.61 -13.12 9.97
C GLN A 6 -6.87 -12.58 8.74
N ILE A 7 -6.07 -13.42 8.10
CA ILE A 7 -5.32 -13.04 6.89
C ILE A 7 -6.27 -12.69 5.75
N ARG A 8 -7.30 -13.52 5.53
CA ARG A 8 -8.31 -13.25 4.50
C ARG A 8 -9.04 -11.94 4.79
N HIS A 9 -9.37 -11.67 6.05
CA HIS A 9 -10.01 -10.42 6.45
C HIS A 9 -9.12 -9.22 6.10
N VAL A 10 -7.83 -9.27 6.43
CA VAL A 10 -6.89 -8.19 6.09
C VAL A 10 -6.82 -8.00 4.58
N TYR A 11 -6.69 -9.09 3.83
CA TYR A 11 -6.63 -9.04 2.36
C TYR A 11 -7.84 -8.35 1.75
N GLU A 12 -9.05 -8.73 2.19
CA GLU A 12 -10.30 -8.16 1.65
C GLU A 12 -10.49 -6.71 2.08
N GLU A 13 -10.31 -6.42 3.36
CA GLU A 13 -10.58 -5.09 3.90
C GLU A 13 -9.54 -4.06 3.50
N TRP A 14 -8.28 -4.46 3.35
CA TRP A 14 -7.25 -3.54 2.90
C TRP A 14 -7.60 -3.02 1.49
N HIS A 15 -7.94 -3.90 0.59
CA HIS A 15 -8.31 -3.51 -0.77
C HIS A 15 -9.57 -2.65 -0.78
N ARG A 16 -10.59 -3.06 -0.05
CA ARG A 16 -11.86 -2.30 0.02
C ARG A 16 -11.61 -0.86 0.49
N THR A 17 -10.86 -0.71 1.56
CA THR A 17 -10.61 0.61 2.16
C THR A 17 -9.73 1.48 1.27
N VAL A 18 -8.72 0.89 0.65
CA VAL A 18 -7.83 1.63 -0.27
C VAL A 18 -8.61 2.10 -1.49
N MET A 19 -9.41 1.23 -2.09
CA MET A 19 -10.18 1.59 -3.30
C MET A 19 -11.27 2.62 -3.00
N SER A 20 -11.84 2.61 -1.79
CA SER A 20 -12.88 3.56 -1.41
C SER A 20 -12.37 4.83 -0.74
N GLY A 21 -11.07 4.90 -0.43
CA GLY A 21 -10.50 6.03 0.28
C GLY A 21 -10.91 6.11 1.75
N ASP A 22 -11.25 4.97 2.37
CA ASP A 22 -11.67 4.89 3.76
C ASP A 22 -10.44 4.82 4.68
N LEU A 23 -9.90 5.97 5.03
CA LEU A 23 -8.68 6.06 5.85
C LEU A 23 -8.88 5.44 7.24
N ALA A 24 -9.98 5.74 7.90
CA ALA A 24 -10.25 5.21 9.24
C ALA A 24 -10.34 3.68 9.22
N GLY A 25 -11.07 3.11 8.25
CA GLY A 25 -11.19 1.67 8.08
C GLY A 25 -9.86 1.00 7.74
N LEU A 26 -9.03 1.68 6.96
CA LEU A 26 -7.69 1.19 6.62
C LEU A 26 -6.79 1.14 7.86
N MET A 27 -6.79 2.20 8.66
CA MET A 27 -5.90 2.29 9.82
C MET A 27 -6.23 1.26 10.90
N VAL A 28 -7.46 0.80 10.99
CA VAL A 28 -7.85 -0.27 11.92
C VAL A 28 -7.10 -1.57 11.65
N LEU A 29 -6.64 -1.78 10.41
CA LEU A 29 -5.93 -2.99 10.01
C LEU A 29 -4.46 -3.03 10.45
N TYR A 30 -3.88 -1.88 10.84
CA TYR A 30 -2.46 -1.78 11.20
C TYR A 30 -2.26 -1.82 12.70
N ALA A 31 -1.16 -2.46 13.13
CA ALA A 31 -0.72 -2.39 14.51
C ALA A 31 -0.24 -0.97 14.83
N GLU A 32 -0.32 -0.56 16.11
CA GLU A 32 0.11 0.78 16.53
C GLU A 32 1.57 1.07 16.17
N ASN A 33 2.44 0.07 16.30
CA ASN A 33 3.86 0.19 16.00
C ASN A 33 4.22 -0.40 14.65
N ALA A 34 3.28 -0.49 13.71
CA ALA A 34 3.51 -1.05 12.38
C ALA A 34 4.60 -0.27 11.65
N ILE A 35 5.32 -0.99 10.76
CA ILE A 35 6.32 -0.41 9.89
C ILE A 35 5.82 -0.53 8.45
N PHE A 36 5.98 0.53 7.68
CA PHE A 36 5.60 0.56 6.27
C PHE A 36 6.81 0.95 5.43
N GLU A 37 7.06 0.22 4.37
CA GLU A 37 8.22 0.44 3.50
C GLU A 37 7.77 0.45 2.04
N SER A 38 7.99 1.57 1.36
CA SER A 38 7.59 1.74 -0.03
C SER A 38 8.26 2.98 -0.61
N PRO A 39 8.62 2.98 -1.91
CA PRO A 39 9.09 4.20 -2.57
C PRO A 39 8.05 5.32 -2.59
N THR A 40 6.75 5.02 -2.37
CA THR A 40 5.74 6.10 -2.22
C THR A 40 6.07 7.04 -1.08
N VAL A 41 6.75 6.56 -0.04
CA VAL A 41 7.13 7.41 1.11
C VAL A 41 8.02 8.56 0.63
N ILE A 42 9.04 8.25 -0.17
CA ILE A 42 9.95 9.28 -0.70
C ILE A 42 9.22 10.19 -1.69
N ALA A 43 8.31 9.64 -2.49
CA ALA A 43 7.54 10.42 -3.44
C ALA A 43 6.66 11.45 -2.74
N GLN A 44 5.99 11.07 -1.65
CA GLN A 44 5.06 11.93 -0.91
C GLN A 44 5.76 12.81 0.13
N PHE A 45 6.94 12.41 0.60
CA PHE A 45 7.74 13.15 1.58
C PHE A 45 9.17 13.27 1.05
N PRO A 46 9.40 14.15 0.06
CA PRO A 46 10.70 14.20 -0.64
C PRO A 46 11.88 14.61 0.24
N GLU A 47 11.63 15.10 1.44
CA GLU A 47 12.66 15.44 2.42
C GLU A 47 13.21 14.22 3.17
N ARG A 48 12.57 13.05 3.03
CA ARG A 48 13.01 11.84 3.74
C ARG A 48 14.14 11.15 2.99
N ASP A 49 15.03 10.52 3.77
CA ASP A 49 16.19 9.81 3.23
C ASP A 49 15.88 8.34 2.88
N ASP A 50 14.82 7.80 3.44
CA ASP A 50 14.43 6.40 3.21
C ASP A 50 12.93 6.27 3.00
N GLY A 51 12.53 5.09 2.52
CA GLY A 51 11.13 4.77 2.24
C GLY A 51 10.42 4.09 3.41
N ILE A 52 10.82 4.37 4.65
CA ILE A 52 10.31 3.67 5.82
C ILE A 52 9.54 4.62 6.74
N LEU A 53 8.31 4.22 7.10
CA LEU A 53 7.50 4.90 8.10
C LEU A 53 7.34 4.00 9.32
N ARG A 54 7.39 4.59 10.49
CA ARG A 54 7.27 3.87 11.76
C ARG A 54 6.09 4.39 12.54
N GLY A 55 5.15 3.49 12.82
CA GLY A 55 3.97 3.80 13.59
C GLY A 55 2.76 4.15 12.74
N LYS A 56 1.60 3.80 13.26
CA LYS A 56 0.31 3.99 12.60
C LYS A 56 0.06 5.45 12.20
N ALA A 57 0.46 6.40 13.04
CA ALA A 57 0.22 7.83 12.78
C ALA A 57 0.96 8.31 11.53
N GLU A 58 2.21 7.88 11.33
CA GLU A 58 2.96 8.22 10.12
C GLU A 58 2.37 7.54 8.88
N ILE A 59 1.95 6.29 9.02
CA ILE A 59 1.34 5.52 7.93
C ILE A 59 0.04 6.22 7.49
N ALA A 60 -0.76 6.72 8.44
CA ALA A 60 -1.99 7.44 8.13
C ALA A 60 -1.74 8.68 7.28
N LYS A 61 -0.68 9.42 7.58
CA LYS A 61 -0.31 10.62 6.81
C LYS A 61 0.03 10.26 5.36
N LEU A 62 0.72 9.14 5.15
CA LEU A 62 1.05 8.68 3.80
C LEU A 62 -0.22 8.36 3.00
N PHE A 63 -1.12 7.56 3.56
CA PHE A 63 -2.33 7.16 2.85
C PHE A 63 -3.25 8.35 2.60
N GLU A 64 -3.30 9.30 3.52
CA GLU A 64 -4.04 10.55 3.31
C GLU A 64 -3.53 11.27 2.07
N ARG A 65 -2.21 11.39 1.91
CA ARG A 65 -1.61 12.00 0.72
C ARG A 65 -1.83 11.15 -0.53
N ASN A 66 -1.70 9.83 -0.41
CA ASN A 66 -1.92 8.92 -1.55
C ASN A 66 -3.33 9.04 -2.10
N PHE A 67 -4.33 9.15 -1.24
CA PHE A 67 -5.74 9.27 -1.67
C PHE A 67 -5.99 10.55 -2.46
N VAL A 68 -5.19 11.59 -2.23
CA VAL A 68 -5.28 12.86 -2.98
C VAL A 68 -4.40 12.82 -4.22
N ASN A 69 -3.11 12.54 -4.04
CA ASN A 69 -2.10 12.74 -5.07
C ASN A 69 -2.03 11.62 -6.11
N LEU A 70 -2.45 10.40 -5.73
CA LEU A 70 -2.44 9.26 -6.65
C LEU A 70 -3.82 8.94 -7.21
N LYS A 71 -4.81 9.78 -6.94
CA LYS A 71 -6.16 9.59 -7.44
C LYS A 71 -6.16 9.61 -8.98
N GLY A 72 -6.67 8.54 -9.57
CA GLY A 72 -6.73 8.38 -11.02
C GLY A 72 -5.45 7.87 -11.68
N GLU A 73 -4.33 7.81 -10.95
CA GLU A 73 -3.07 7.27 -11.48
C GLU A 73 -3.11 5.73 -11.59
N PHE A 74 -3.83 5.08 -10.69
CA PHE A 74 -3.90 3.62 -10.59
C PHE A 74 -5.34 3.15 -10.71
N THR A 75 -5.89 3.32 -11.91
CA THR A 75 -7.20 2.78 -12.26
C THR A 75 -7.02 1.31 -12.66
N ASP A 76 -8.09 0.55 -12.58
CA ASP A 76 -8.12 -0.86 -13.00
C ASP A 76 -7.15 -1.77 -12.22
N LEU A 77 -6.82 -1.40 -10.99
CA LEU A 77 -6.10 -2.31 -10.11
C LEU A 77 -6.98 -3.52 -9.81
N HIS A 78 -6.47 -4.71 -10.09
CA HIS A 78 -7.21 -5.93 -9.79
C HIS A 78 -6.29 -6.97 -9.18
N ARG A 79 -6.88 -7.90 -8.44
CA ARG A 79 -6.15 -8.96 -7.76
C ARG A 79 -6.58 -10.30 -8.31
N THR A 80 -5.63 -11.22 -8.42
CA THR A 80 -5.90 -12.58 -8.88
C THR A 80 -5.98 -13.59 -7.73
N GLY A 81 -5.63 -13.18 -6.52
CA GLY A 81 -5.61 -14.02 -5.33
C GLY A 81 -4.43 -13.67 -4.45
N PHE A 82 -4.23 -14.41 -3.38
CA PHE A 82 -3.12 -14.18 -2.46
C PHE A 82 -2.47 -15.51 -2.07
N PHE A 83 -1.24 -15.40 -1.55
CA PHE A 83 -0.52 -16.53 -0.95
C PHE A 83 -0.19 -16.19 0.49
N SER A 84 -0.21 -17.19 1.35
CA SER A 84 0.14 -17.02 2.76
C SER A 84 0.68 -18.32 3.34
N ASP A 85 1.63 -18.17 4.28
CA ASP A 85 2.15 -19.28 5.08
C ASP A 85 1.53 -19.30 6.48
N GLY A 86 0.47 -18.52 6.71
CA GLY A 86 -0.16 -18.34 8.02
C GLY A 86 0.35 -17.10 8.77
N ARG A 87 1.41 -16.47 8.30
CA ARG A 87 1.99 -15.26 8.91
C ARG A 87 2.18 -14.14 7.88
N VAL A 88 2.78 -14.44 6.75
CA VAL A 88 3.00 -13.47 5.68
C VAL A 88 1.88 -13.57 4.67
N LEU A 89 1.35 -12.43 4.28
CA LEU A 89 0.33 -12.29 3.24
C LEU A 89 0.97 -11.57 2.05
N ILE A 90 0.88 -12.16 0.86
CA ILE A 90 1.40 -11.54 -0.36
C ILE A 90 0.40 -11.62 -1.49
N TRP A 91 0.38 -10.57 -2.34
CA TRP A 91 -0.39 -10.61 -3.58
C TRP A 91 0.16 -9.61 -4.59
N GLU A 92 -0.24 -9.80 -5.85
CA GLU A 92 0.10 -8.90 -6.93
C GLU A 92 -1.12 -8.07 -7.34
N TYR A 93 -0.84 -6.86 -7.81
CA TYR A 93 -1.82 -6.04 -8.52
C TYR A 93 -1.39 -5.93 -9.99
N PRO A 94 -1.68 -6.94 -10.81
CA PRO A 94 -1.52 -6.75 -12.26
C PRO A 94 -2.62 -5.80 -12.73
N ARG A 95 -2.25 -4.79 -13.51
CA ARG A 95 -3.26 -3.84 -13.95
C ARG A 95 -2.87 -3.18 -15.25
N LYS A 96 -3.87 -2.51 -15.81
CA LYS A 96 -3.68 -1.64 -16.96
C LYS A 96 -3.94 -0.22 -16.53
N THR A 97 -3.09 0.69 -16.97
CA THR A 97 -3.39 2.12 -16.85
C THR A 97 -4.32 2.51 -18.01
N PRO A 98 -4.97 3.69 -17.96
CA PRO A 98 -5.81 4.15 -19.06
C PRO A 98 -5.08 4.24 -20.40
N THR A 99 -3.76 4.40 -20.39
CA THR A 99 -2.93 4.46 -21.60
C THR A 99 -2.37 3.10 -22.00
N GLY A 100 -2.72 2.03 -21.29
CA GLY A 100 -2.23 0.68 -21.56
C GLY A 100 -0.91 0.32 -20.88
N ALA A 101 -0.23 1.27 -20.24
CA ALA A 101 0.98 0.99 -19.48
C ALA A 101 0.66 0.19 -18.23
N GLN A 102 1.54 -0.70 -17.83
CA GLN A 102 1.37 -1.50 -16.62
C GLN A 102 2.08 -0.86 -15.44
N VAL A 103 1.35 -0.75 -14.33
CA VAL A 103 1.90 -0.34 -13.05
C VAL A 103 1.84 -1.59 -12.16
N ASP A 104 2.93 -2.32 -12.08
CA ASP A 104 2.94 -3.59 -11.36
C ASP A 104 3.31 -3.38 -9.90
N LEU A 105 2.44 -3.84 -9.01
CA LEU A 105 2.62 -3.74 -7.57
C LEU A 105 2.62 -5.11 -6.95
N PHE A 106 3.47 -5.30 -5.95
CA PHE A 106 3.53 -6.48 -5.13
C PHE A 106 3.46 -6.05 -3.67
N GLU A 107 2.43 -6.53 -2.96
CA GLU A 107 2.21 -6.22 -1.55
C GLU A 107 2.70 -7.39 -0.70
N SER A 108 3.43 -7.11 0.37
CA SER A 108 3.88 -8.10 1.33
C SER A 108 3.61 -7.58 2.75
N MET A 109 2.86 -8.35 3.53
CA MET A 109 2.49 -7.96 4.89
C MET A 109 2.79 -9.08 5.88
N ASP A 110 3.48 -8.73 6.96
CA ASP A 110 3.59 -9.62 8.11
C ASP A 110 2.38 -9.36 8.99
N ILE A 111 1.59 -10.40 9.24
CA ILE A 111 0.36 -10.31 10.04
C ILE A 111 0.62 -10.93 11.42
N GLU A 112 0.40 -10.15 12.47
CA GLU A 112 0.57 -10.59 13.85
C GLU A 112 -0.69 -10.24 14.63
N ASN A 113 -1.28 -11.23 15.28
CA ASN A 113 -2.52 -11.06 16.05
C ASN A 113 -3.64 -10.40 15.22
N GLY A 114 -3.71 -10.75 13.93
CA GLY A 114 -4.74 -10.25 13.03
C GLY A 114 -4.50 -8.83 12.50
N LEU A 115 -3.35 -8.22 12.81
CA LEU A 115 -3.02 -6.85 12.39
C LEU A 115 -1.76 -6.84 11.53
N ILE A 116 -1.66 -5.84 10.67
CA ILE A 116 -0.47 -5.64 9.84
C ILE A 116 0.63 -5.07 10.72
N ALA A 117 1.71 -5.86 10.90
CA ALA A 117 2.86 -5.44 11.71
C ALA A 117 3.97 -4.84 10.84
N TYR A 118 4.16 -5.35 9.64
CA TYR A 118 5.15 -4.83 8.69
C TYR A 118 4.56 -4.94 7.28
N HIS A 119 4.59 -3.84 6.54
CA HIS A 119 4.04 -3.79 5.19
C HIS A 119 5.11 -3.28 4.23
N ARG A 120 5.47 -4.08 3.25
CA ARG A 120 6.43 -3.72 2.20
C ARG A 120 5.72 -3.71 0.87
N VAL A 121 5.99 -2.70 0.03
CA VAL A 121 5.42 -2.59 -1.31
C VAL A 121 6.55 -2.52 -2.34
N TYR A 122 6.49 -3.41 -3.31
CA TYR A 122 7.44 -3.45 -4.42
C TYR A 122 6.75 -2.93 -5.68
N TRP A 123 7.43 -2.06 -6.41
CA TRP A 123 6.86 -1.37 -7.55
C TRP A 123 7.55 -1.76 -8.84
N GLY A 124 6.77 -1.97 -9.91
CA GLY A 124 7.30 -2.13 -11.25
C GLY A 124 7.71 -0.76 -11.83
N TRP A 125 8.42 -0.80 -12.96
CA TRP A 125 9.03 0.40 -13.56
C TRP A 125 8.02 1.52 -13.85
N GLN A 126 6.85 1.18 -14.42
CA GLN A 126 5.85 2.20 -14.76
C GLN A 126 5.31 2.88 -13.50
N GLY A 127 5.15 2.13 -12.41
CA GLY A 127 4.75 2.69 -11.12
C GLY A 127 5.80 3.64 -10.57
N VAL A 128 7.08 3.27 -10.67
CA VAL A 128 8.18 4.14 -10.24
C VAL A 128 8.17 5.45 -11.03
N LYS A 129 7.90 5.42 -12.33
CA LYS A 129 7.80 6.64 -13.13
C LYS A 129 6.68 7.54 -12.64
N ALA A 130 5.53 6.97 -12.27
CA ALA A 130 4.43 7.75 -11.69
C ALA A 130 4.84 8.38 -10.35
N LEU A 131 5.56 7.63 -9.51
CA LEU A 131 6.06 8.15 -8.22
C LEU A 131 7.06 9.29 -8.41
N LEU A 132 7.90 9.22 -9.43
CA LEU A 132 8.85 10.30 -9.73
C LEU A 132 8.12 11.59 -10.11
N ARG A 133 7.01 11.49 -10.84
CA ARG A 133 6.17 12.65 -11.14
C ARG A 133 5.58 13.26 -9.88
N VAL A 134 5.04 12.42 -9.00
CA VAL A 134 4.47 12.87 -7.72
C VAL A 134 5.55 13.56 -6.88
N GLN A 135 6.74 12.97 -6.79
CA GLN A 135 7.86 13.55 -6.03
C GLN A 135 8.21 14.95 -6.57
N LYS A 136 8.26 15.11 -7.88
CA LYS A 136 8.56 16.39 -8.51
C LYS A 136 7.50 17.44 -8.16
N GLU A 137 6.23 17.06 -8.18
CA GLU A 137 5.13 17.95 -7.82
C GLU A 137 5.21 18.39 -6.36
N GLN A 138 5.61 17.50 -5.44
CA GLN A 138 5.76 17.83 -4.03
C GLN A 138 6.89 18.81 -3.76
N ARG A 139 7.89 18.90 -4.66
CA ARG A 139 9.03 19.80 -4.51
C ARG A 139 8.77 21.20 -5.05
N THR A 140 7.71 21.37 -5.81
CA THR A 140 7.31 22.69 -6.33
C THR A 140 6.23 23.29 -5.47
#